data_81194e6434320903d79957747f7d5b20
#
_entry.id   81194e6434320903d79957747f7d5b20
#
_cell.length_a   1.000
_cell.length_b   1.000
_cell.length_c   1.000
_cell.angle_alpha   90.00
_cell.angle_beta   90.00
_cell.angle_gamma   90.00
#
_symmetry.space_group_name_H-M   'P 1'
#
loop_
_entity.id
_entity.type
_entity.pdbx_description
1 polymer ?
#
loop_
_entity_poly.entity_id
_entity_poly.type
_entity_poly.pdbx_seq_one_letter_code
_entity_poly.pdbx_strand_id
1 'polypeptide(L)'
;EKLELDFKKIYDELNQEEFDVQLCLIKYHKDLWGQFLYFINCMKQLYYIYTSRIIILHDNNYVVSHFKREGVVVLQVWHACGAIKKFGNVIDRQYPIANYDYVLATSSYWKEPYSQAFSVKSENVLPIGMPRTDELFNNNWLEEKRKDLYFRYPQLKDKKIILYAPTFRGNIYKGFSAIEFDALKILEQLDSQYVILYKYHPLMGNYQLPDHPRIINMNHEDTHALFSITDYLISDYSSIVFDYMILKKPLIFFTPDLEEYSQSLGVFVNLENLGYPICYSEEEIVSSICQYQVSQKQMEDMKDLFFTYQDGESTTRVIRFMESIIQTKNIFH
;
A
#
# COMPACT_ATOMS: atom_id res chain seq x y z
N GLU A 1 11.18 3.85 -15.69
CA GLU A 1 10.36 3.59 -14.47
C GLU A 1 10.29 4.84 -13.62
N LYS A 2 9.16 5.02 -12.93
CA LYS A 2 9.02 6.06 -11.91
C LYS A 2 9.45 5.47 -10.57
N LEU A 3 10.05 6.32 -9.72
CA LEU A 3 10.22 5.99 -8.31
C LEU A 3 8.85 5.79 -7.67
N GLU A 4 8.71 4.72 -6.91
CA GLU A 4 7.53 4.50 -6.08
C GLU A 4 7.42 5.64 -5.04
N LEU A 5 6.19 5.89 -4.58
CA LEU A 5 5.86 7.06 -3.76
C LEU A 5 6.80 7.21 -2.55
N ASP A 6 7.03 6.13 -1.79
CA ASP A 6 7.91 6.16 -0.62
C ASP A 6 9.35 6.49 -1.00
N PHE A 7 9.87 5.86 -2.06
CA PHE A 7 11.21 6.13 -2.56
C PHE A 7 11.35 7.56 -3.08
N LYS A 8 10.32 8.05 -3.78
CA LYS A 8 10.33 9.40 -4.30
C LYS A 8 10.43 10.42 -3.18
N LYS A 9 9.65 10.28 -2.11
CA LYS A 9 9.67 11.17 -0.96
C LYS A 9 11.04 11.15 -0.27
N ILE A 10 11.59 9.96 0.00
CA ILE A 10 12.92 9.84 0.58
C ILE A 10 13.97 10.49 -0.33
N TYR A 11 13.92 10.23 -1.65
CA TYR A 11 14.90 10.75 -2.61
C TYR A 11 14.83 12.28 -2.74
N ASP A 12 13.63 12.85 -2.77
CA ASP A 12 13.43 14.29 -2.92
C ASP A 12 13.86 15.08 -1.67
N GLU A 13 13.75 14.49 -0.47
CA GLU A 13 14.10 15.14 0.80
C GLU A 13 15.54 14.84 1.26
N LEU A 14 16.18 13.79 0.72
CA LEU A 14 17.59 13.49 1.03
C LEU A 14 18.51 14.63 0.57
N ASN A 15 19.41 15.06 1.45
CA ASN A 15 20.49 15.96 1.07
C ASN A 15 21.48 15.24 0.17
N GLN A 16 21.40 15.48 -1.14
CA GLN A 16 22.23 14.81 -2.14
C GLN A 16 23.69 15.31 -2.15
N GLU A 17 24.02 16.35 -1.42
CA GLU A 17 25.41 16.76 -1.18
C GLU A 17 26.09 15.85 -0.13
N GLU A 18 25.30 15.24 0.76
CA GLU A 18 25.78 14.33 1.80
C GLU A 18 25.66 12.84 1.42
N PHE A 19 24.73 12.51 0.52
CA PHE A 19 24.41 11.14 0.13
C PHE A 19 24.63 10.91 -1.37
N ASP A 20 25.55 10.00 -1.72
CA ASP A 20 25.63 9.45 -3.08
C ASP A 20 24.55 8.38 -3.26
N VAL A 21 23.44 8.76 -3.91
CA VAL A 21 22.26 7.90 -4.09
C VAL A 21 22.29 7.22 -5.45
N GLN A 22 22.30 5.89 -5.44
CA GLN A 22 22.28 5.06 -6.65
C GLN A 22 20.95 4.35 -6.82
N LEU A 23 20.28 4.57 -7.97
CA LEU A 23 18.97 3.99 -8.26
C LEU A 23 19.12 2.70 -9.08
N CYS A 24 18.53 1.60 -8.57
CA CYS A 24 18.42 0.33 -9.27
C CYS A 24 16.99 0.08 -9.69
N LEU A 25 16.56 0.70 -10.78
CA LEU A 25 15.21 0.55 -11.34
C LEU A 25 15.27 -0.32 -12.60
N ILE A 26 14.33 -1.26 -12.73
CA ILE A 26 14.19 -2.10 -13.92
C ILE A 26 12.72 -2.28 -14.28
N LYS A 27 12.42 -2.16 -15.58
CA LYS A 27 11.16 -2.61 -16.13
C LYS A 27 11.31 -4.06 -16.58
N TYR A 28 10.64 -4.96 -15.89
CA TYR A 28 10.69 -6.38 -16.24
C TYR A 28 9.85 -6.68 -17.46
N HIS A 29 10.46 -7.36 -18.45
CA HIS A 29 9.79 -7.92 -19.61
C HIS A 29 9.97 -9.44 -19.62
N LYS A 30 8.92 -10.17 -20.02
CA LYS A 30 8.91 -11.66 -19.98
C LYS A 30 9.65 -12.32 -21.13
N ASP A 31 10.13 -11.56 -22.12
CA ASP A 31 10.89 -12.06 -23.25
C ASP A 31 12.35 -12.38 -22.90
N LEU A 32 13.08 -13.03 -23.80
CA LEU A 32 14.48 -13.40 -23.60
C LEU A 32 15.37 -12.18 -23.35
N TRP A 33 15.06 -11.04 -24.01
CA TRP A 33 15.78 -9.81 -23.83
C TRP A 33 15.55 -9.21 -22.43
N GLY A 34 14.32 -9.26 -21.96
CA GLY A 34 13.99 -8.83 -20.60
C GLY A 34 14.66 -9.68 -19.51
N GLN A 35 14.78 -11.00 -19.75
CA GLN A 35 15.52 -11.88 -18.83
C GLN A 35 17.02 -11.53 -18.81
N PHE A 36 17.61 -11.23 -19.95
CA PHE A 36 19.00 -10.78 -20.02
C PHE A 36 19.19 -9.45 -19.30
N LEU A 37 18.33 -8.48 -19.53
CA LEU A 37 18.36 -7.19 -18.82
C LEU A 37 18.18 -7.37 -17.31
N TYR A 38 17.32 -8.29 -16.90
CA TYR A 38 17.15 -8.63 -15.48
C TYR A 38 18.46 -9.20 -14.89
N PHE A 39 19.13 -10.09 -15.60
CA PHE A 39 20.43 -10.60 -15.16
C PHE A 39 21.47 -9.47 -15.00
N ILE A 40 21.57 -8.57 -15.98
CA ILE A 40 22.48 -7.40 -15.89
C ILE A 40 22.11 -6.52 -14.67
N ASN A 41 20.80 -6.33 -14.42
CA ASN A 41 20.36 -5.60 -13.25
C ASN A 41 20.73 -6.30 -11.93
N CYS A 42 20.66 -7.63 -11.86
CA CYS A 42 21.13 -8.39 -10.70
C CYS A 42 22.63 -8.19 -10.46
N MET A 43 23.45 -8.17 -11.52
CA MET A 43 24.89 -7.87 -11.44
C MET A 43 25.14 -6.44 -10.95
N LYS A 44 24.35 -5.45 -11.43
CA LYS A 44 24.41 -4.06 -10.96
C LYS A 44 24.03 -3.97 -9.48
N GLN A 45 22.97 -4.66 -9.06
CA GLN A 45 22.57 -4.71 -7.65
C GLN A 45 23.68 -5.31 -6.80
N LEU A 46 24.29 -6.41 -7.25
CA LEU A 46 25.41 -7.03 -6.54
C LEU A 46 26.58 -6.05 -6.34
N TYR A 47 26.95 -5.32 -7.38
CA TYR A 47 27.98 -4.28 -7.29
C TYR A 47 27.63 -3.23 -6.23
N TYR A 48 26.38 -2.71 -6.22
CA TYR A 48 25.96 -1.71 -5.23
C TYR A 48 25.83 -2.29 -3.82
N ILE A 49 25.45 -3.57 -3.65
CA ILE A 49 25.48 -4.24 -2.34
C ILE A 49 26.89 -4.21 -1.75
N TYR A 50 27.91 -4.36 -2.61
CA TYR A 50 29.31 -4.36 -2.16
C TYR A 50 29.93 -2.97 -1.97
N THR A 51 29.33 -1.93 -2.51
CA THR A 51 29.86 -0.55 -2.45
C THR A 51 29.04 0.40 -1.57
N SER A 52 27.78 0.07 -1.27
CA SER A 52 26.90 0.92 -0.47
C SER A 52 27.05 0.67 1.04
N ARG A 53 26.66 1.66 1.83
CA ARG A 53 26.53 1.55 3.29
C ARG A 53 25.12 1.17 3.71
N ILE A 54 24.12 1.69 2.99
CA ILE A 54 22.70 1.43 3.23
C ILE A 54 22.06 1.01 1.91
N ILE A 55 21.18 0.03 1.97
CA ILE A 55 20.32 -0.39 0.87
C ILE A 55 18.88 -0.20 1.31
N ILE A 56 18.10 0.47 0.48
CA ILE A 56 16.67 0.69 0.73
C ILE A 56 15.87 -0.17 -0.24
N LEU A 57 14.95 -0.96 0.28
CA LEU A 57 14.09 -1.86 -0.50
C LEU A 57 12.63 -1.44 -0.35
N HIS A 58 11.90 -1.50 -1.47
CA HIS A 58 10.45 -1.27 -1.51
C HIS A 58 9.66 -2.57 -1.70
N ASP A 59 10.33 -3.60 -2.19
CA ASP A 59 9.77 -4.94 -2.39
C ASP A 59 10.81 -6.00 -2.01
N ASN A 60 10.42 -7.27 -2.07
CA ASN A 60 11.32 -8.38 -1.78
C ASN A 60 12.42 -8.48 -2.84
N ASN A 61 13.65 -8.64 -2.39
CA ASN A 61 14.81 -8.62 -3.27
C ASN A 61 15.62 -9.93 -3.19
N TYR A 62 15.69 -10.63 -4.33
CA TYR A 62 16.43 -11.89 -4.44
C TYR A 62 17.93 -11.71 -4.17
N VAL A 63 18.53 -10.68 -4.78
CA VAL A 63 19.99 -10.48 -4.68
C VAL A 63 20.41 -10.15 -3.25
N VAL A 64 19.67 -9.30 -2.56
CA VAL A 64 19.92 -8.98 -1.14
C VAL A 64 19.74 -10.22 -0.27
N SER A 65 18.67 -10.99 -0.51
CA SER A 65 18.38 -12.19 0.29
C SER A 65 19.47 -13.27 0.20
N HIS A 66 20.27 -13.28 -0.89
CA HIS A 66 21.31 -14.30 -1.11
C HIS A 66 22.74 -13.78 -0.99
N PHE A 67 22.98 -12.49 -1.28
CA PHE A 67 24.34 -11.96 -1.49
C PHE A 67 24.65 -10.71 -0.67
N LYS A 68 23.86 -10.40 0.37
CA LYS A 68 24.21 -9.29 1.27
C LYS A 68 25.59 -9.54 1.88
N ARG A 69 26.47 -8.54 1.82
CA ARG A 69 27.74 -8.57 2.52
C ARG A 69 27.60 -8.10 3.97
N GLU A 70 28.53 -8.50 4.80
CA GLU A 70 28.69 -7.93 6.13
C GLU A 70 29.01 -6.43 6.07
N GLY A 71 28.51 -5.68 7.04
CA GLY A 71 28.75 -4.24 7.16
C GLY A 71 27.84 -3.36 6.33
N VAL A 72 26.99 -3.86 5.43
CA VAL A 72 25.91 -3.10 4.79
C VAL A 72 24.63 -3.21 5.62
N VAL A 73 23.86 -2.12 5.70
CA VAL A 73 22.54 -2.12 6.35
C VAL A 73 21.45 -2.16 5.30
N VAL A 74 20.49 -3.05 5.46
CA VAL A 74 19.32 -3.18 4.59
C VAL A 74 18.07 -2.72 5.32
N LEU A 75 17.44 -1.67 4.81
CA LEU A 75 16.19 -1.10 5.27
C LEU A 75 15.07 -1.46 4.29
N GLN A 76 14.12 -2.26 4.75
CA GLN A 76 12.88 -2.53 4.00
C GLN A 76 11.84 -1.45 4.32
N VAL A 77 11.52 -0.61 3.34
CA VAL A 77 10.46 0.41 3.46
C VAL A 77 9.09 -0.23 3.27
N TRP A 78 9.01 -1.24 2.40
CA TRP A 78 7.78 -1.90 1.99
C TRP A 78 6.85 -0.97 1.16
N HIS A 79 5.74 -1.52 0.69
CA HIS A 79 4.80 -0.81 -0.18
C HIS A 79 3.37 -0.76 0.38
N ALA A 80 3.21 -1.00 1.69
CA ALA A 80 1.90 -1.04 2.33
C ALA A 80 1.98 -0.66 3.82
N CYS A 81 1.03 0.12 4.29
CA CYS A 81 0.97 0.59 5.69
C CYS A 81 0.52 -0.48 6.68
N GLY A 82 0.06 -1.60 6.17
CA GLY A 82 -0.40 -2.74 6.93
C GLY A 82 -0.70 -3.92 6.01
N ALA A 83 -1.14 -5.03 6.56
CA ALA A 83 -1.48 -6.22 5.80
C ALA A 83 -2.65 -6.97 6.44
N ILE A 84 -3.75 -7.12 5.72
CA ILE A 84 -4.83 -8.01 6.13
C ILE A 84 -4.39 -9.46 5.93
N LYS A 85 -3.92 -9.79 4.74
CA LYS A 85 -3.46 -11.15 4.37
C LYS A 85 -2.04 -11.41 4.81
N LYS A 86 -1.73 -12.66 5.12
CA LYS A 86 -0.36 -13.13 5.34
C LYS A 86 0.47 -13.00 4.07
N PHE A 87 1.76 -12.68 4.23
CA PHE A 87 2.71 -12.52 3.15
C PHE A 87 4.14 -12.81 3.64
N GLY A 88 5.11 -12.70 2.77
CA GLY A 88 6.51 -12.90 3.14
C GLY A 88 6.82 -14.36 3.46
N ASN A 89 7.66 -14.60 4.46
CA ASN A 89 8.11 -15.95 4.85
C ASN A 89 7.08 -16.78 5.61
N VAL A 90 5.91 -16.22 5.91
CA VAL A 90 4.81 -16.98 6.57
C VAL A 90 3.89 -17.69 5.56
N ILE A 91 4.18 -17.56 4.28
CA ILE A 91 3.53 -18.31 3.20
C ILE A 91 4.57 -18.99 2.32
N ASP A 92 4.16 -19.98 1.52
CA ASP A 92 5.04 -20.64 0.57
C ASP A 92 5.61 -19.67 -0.47
N ARG A 93 6.92 -19.73 -0.70
CA ARG A 93 7.65 -18.83 -1.59
C ARG A 93 8.68 -19.57 -2.43
N GLN A 94 9.06 -18.96 -3.55
CA GLN A 94 10.14 -19.44 -4.40
C GLN A 94 11.52 -19.38 -3.75
N TYR A 95 11.74 -18.38 -2.88
CA TYR A 95 12.96 -18.24 -2.08
C TYR A 95 12.63 -17.54 -0.76
N PRO A 96 13.37 -17.84 0.33
CA PRO A 96 13.16 -17.16 1.61
C PRO A 96 13.63 -15.69 1.53
N ILE A 97 12.89 -14.80 2.18
CA ILE A 97 13.34 -13.44 2.44
C ILE A 97 14.37 -13.53 3.57
N ALA A 98 15.54 -12.96 3.36
CA ALA A 98 16.62 -12.98 4.32
C ALA A 98 17.50 -11.74 4.22
N ASN A 99 18.34 -11.53 5.22
CA ASN A 99 19.35 -10.50 5.23
C ASN A 99 18.84 -9.05 5.31
N TYR A 100 17.60 -8.85 5.74
CA TYR A 100 17.11 -7.52 6.07
C TYR A 100 17.50 -7.18 7.52
N ASP A 101 17.94 -5.94 7.75
CA ASP A 101 18.31 -5.50 9.10
C ASP A 101 17.16 -4.80 9.79
N TYR A 102 16.44 -3.95 9.05
CA TYR A 102 15.33 -3.17 9.57
C TYR A 102 14.15 -3.18 8.60
N VAL A 103 12.96 -3.07 9.17
CA VAL A 103 11.70 -2.95 8.41
C VAL A 103 10.92 -1.77 8.97
N LEU A 104 10.42 -0.88 8.12
CA LEU A 104 9.53 0.20 8.53
C LEU A 104 8.13 -0.33 8.84
N ALA A 105 7.49 0.29 9.81
CA ALA A 105 6.10 0.05 10.16
C ALA A 105 5.43 1.37 10.57
N THR A 106 4.10 1.43 10.46
CA THR A 106 3.32 2.60 10.87
C THR A 106 3.02 2.61 12.37
N SER A 107 2.98 1.44 13.01
CA SER A 107 2.79 1.32 14.47
C SER A 107 3.45 0.05 15.03
N SER A 108 3.48 -0.03 16.35
CA SER A 108 3.95 -1.21 17.08
C SER A 108 3.07 -2.44 16.88
N TYR A 109 1.81 -2.28 16.43
CA TYR A 109 0.94 -3.39 16.05
C TYR A 109 1.59 -4.31 15.01
N TRP A 110 2.34 -3.74 14.08
CA TRP A 110 2.97 -4.47 12.97
C TRP A 110 4.28 -5.16 13.33
N LYS A 111 4.79 -5.01 14.56
CA LYS A 111 6.10 -5.60 14.94
C LYS A 111 6.12 -7.10 14.75
N GLU A 112 5.14 -7.81 15.30
CA GLU A 112 5.10 -9.27 15.19
C GLU A 112 4.77 -9.75 13.77
N PRO A 113 3.71 -9.25 13.07
CA PRO A 113 3.45 -9.62 11.68
C PRO A 113 4.63 -9.40 10.74
N TYR A 114 5.32 -8.26 10.84
CA TYR A 114 6.44 -7.94 9.96
C TYR A 114 7.72 -8.66 10.34
N SER A 115 7.96 -8.92 11.63
CA SER A 115 9.05 -9.77 12.09
C SER A 115 8.98 -11.16 11.45
N GLN A 116 7.82 -11.77 11.46
CA GLN A 116 7.59 -13.09 10.84
C GLN A 116 7.69 -13.02 9.31
N ALA A 117 7.05 -12.03 8.69
CA ALA A 117 7.00 -11.91 7.23
C ALA A 117 8.38 -11.67 6.60
N PHE A 118 9.23 -10.89 7.24
CA PHE A 118 10.55 -10.50 6.73
C PHE A 118 11.72 -11.23 7.39
N SER A 119 11.46 -12.11 8.36
CA SER A 119 12.48 -12.83 9.15
C SER A 119 13.48 -11.87 9.81
N VAL A 120 12.98 -10.81 10.41
CA VAL A 120 13.76 -9.85 11.21
C VAL A 120 13.34 -9.98 12.68
N LYS A 121 14.19 -9.54 13.61
CA LYS A 121 13.79 -9.46 15.02
C LYS A 121 12.70 -8.40 15.20
N SER A 122 11.76 -8.62 16.12
CA SER A 122 10.67 -7.70 16.41
C SER A 122 11.16 -6.29 16.82
N GLU A 123 12.32 -6.20 17.48
CA GLU A 123 12.98 -4.94 17.84
C GLU A 123 13.48 -4.14 16.63
N ASN A 124 13.74 -4.83 15.51
CA ASN A 124 14.20 -4.23 14.26
C ASN A 124 13.03 -3.82 13.31
N VAL A 125 11.80 -4.09 13.70
CA VAL A 125 10.63 -3.50 13.06
C VAL A 125 10.41 -2.13 13.68
N LEU A 126 10.61 -1.08 12.88
CA LEU A 126 10.67 0.32 13.32
C LEU A 126 9.32 1.00 13.13
N PRO A 127 8.56 1.28 14.20
CA PRO A 127 7.25 1.93 14.10
C PRO A 127 7.41 3.46 13.98
N ILE A 128 8.18 3.92 13.01
CA ILE A 128 8.50 5.34 12.79
C ILE A 128 7.67 5.99 11.67
N GLY A 129 6.73 5.24 11.13
CA GLY A 129 5.86 5.67 10.04
C GLY A 129 6.39 5.25 8.67
N MET A 130 5.60 5.52 7.64
CA MET A 130 5.94 5.27 6.25
C MET A 130 5.81 6.54 5.42
N PRO A 131 6.81 6.88 4.57
CA PRO A 131 6.83 8.13 3.82
C PRO A 131 5.56 8.41 3.02
N ARG A 132 4.98 7.39 2.40
CA ARG A 132 3.76 7.49 1.60
C ARG A 132 2.56 8.06 2.35
N THR A 133 2.52 7.92 3.68
CA THR A 133 1.38 8.40 4.48
C THR A 133 1.44 9.89 4.78
N ASP A 134 2.59 10.54 4.64
CA ASP A 134 2.78 11.93 5.05
C ASP A 134 1.79 12.89 4.37
N GLU A 135 1.48 12.64 3.08
CA GLU A 135 0.51 13.45 2.34
C GLU A 135 -0.93 13.29 2.84
N LEU A 136 -1.30 12.12 3.38
CA LEU A 136 -2.64 11.87 3.92
C LEU A 136 -2.88 12.58 5.26
N PHE A 137 -1.82 12.94 5.98
CA PHE A 137 -1.88 13.79 7.16
C PHE A 137 -1.82 15.28 6.83
N ASN A 138 -1.61 15.66 5.56
CA ASN A 138 -1.52 17.05 5.12
C ASN A 138 -2.85 17.53 4.51
N ASN A 139 -3.64 18.26 5.29
CA ASN A 139 -4.92 18.79 4.85
C ASN A 139 -4.82 19.73 3.63
N ASN A 140 -3.73 20.49 3.48
CA ASN A 140 -3.54 21.37 2.33
C ASN A 140 -3.32 20.55 1.06
N TRP A 141 -2.55 19.47 1.14
CA TRP A 141 -2.36 18.55 0.03
C TRP A 141 -3.69 17.88 -0.40
N LEU A 142 -4.47 17.39 0.58
CA LEU A 142 -5.77 16.78 0.31
C LEU A 142 -6.73 17.77 -0.38
N GLU A 143 -6.75 19.02 0.07
CA GLU A 143 -7.61 20.04 -0.51
C GLU A 143 -7.15 20.45 -1.93
N GLU A 144 -5.84 20.51 -2.18
CA GLU A 144 -5.27 20.74 -3.51
C GLU A 144 -5.67 19.62 -4.47
N LYS A 145 -5.50 18.34 -4.05
CA LYS A 145 -5.89 17.19 -4.88
C LYS A 145 -7.39 17.13 -5.15
N ARG A 146 -8.19 17.47 -4.16
CA ARG A 146 -9.66 17.60 -4.34
C ARG A 146 -10.01 18.63 -5.40
N LYS A 147 -9.41 19.81 -5.34
CA LYS A 147 -9.65 20.88 -6.34
C LYS A 147 -9.22 20.45 -7.73
N ASP A 148 -8.04 19.83 -7.86
CA ASP A 148 -7.52 19.32 -9.13
C ASP A 148 -8.45 18.25 -9.72
N LEU A 149 -8.89 17.28 -8.93
CA LEU A 149 -9.80 16.23 -9.38
C LEU A 149 -11.16 16.81 -9.81
N TYR A 150 -11.75 17.72 -9.05
CA TYR A 150 -13.02 18.36 -9.47
C TYR A 150 -12.87 19.30 -10.68
N PHE A 151 -11.68 19.84 -10.92
CA PHE A 151 -11.39 20.57 -12.15
C PHE A 151 -11.34 19.64 -13.36
N ARG A 152 -10.67 18.50 -13.24
CA ARG A 152 -10.57 17.51 -14.34
C ARG A 152 -11.85 16.68 -14.53
N TYR A 153 -12.62 16.49 -13.47
CA TYR A 153 -13.86 15.69 -13.44
C TYR A 153 -15.02 16.50 -12.85
N PRO A 154 -15.49 17.57 -13.52
CA PRO A 154 -16.51 18.46 -12.95
C PRO A 154 -17.84 17.77 -12.67
N GLN A 155 -18.14 16.66 -13.35
CA GLN A 155 -19.33 15.83 -13.10
C GLN A 155 -19.34 15.14 -11.72
N LEU A 156 -18.20 15.08 -11.03
CA LEU A 156 -18.09 14.53 -9.67
C LEU A 156 -18.40 15.56 -8.57
N LYS A 157 -18.41 16.84 -8.94
CA LYS A 157 -18.72 17.88 -7.98
C LYS A 157 -20.16 17.70 -7.46
N ASP A 158 -20.33 17.85 -6.16
CA ASP A 158 -21.61 17.70 -5.46
C ASP A 158 -22.20 16.25 -5.51
N LYS A 159 -21.37 15.26 -5.89
CA LYS A 159 -21.72 13.84 -5.83
C LYS A 159 -21.21 13.19 -4.55
N LYS A 160 -21.87 12.10 -4.15
CA LYS A 160 -21.37 11.16 -3.12
C LYS A 160 -20.54 10.09 -3.79
N ILE A 161 -19.27 10.06 -3.47
CA ILE A 161 -18.28 9.25 -4.17
C ILE A 161 -18.03 7.95 -3.42
N ILE A 162 -18.34 6.84 -4.08
CA ILE A 162 -17.99 5.48 -3.66
C ILE A 162 -16.75 5.08 -4.45
N LEU A 163 -15.63 4.83 -3.79
CA LEU A 163 -14.42 4.27 -4.40
C LEU A 163 -14.43 2.75 -4.20
N TYR A 164 -14.47 1.98 -5.27
CA TYR A 164 -14.30 0.53 -5.25
C TYR A 164 -12.88 0.16 -5.64
N ALA A 165 -12.11 -0.39 -4.69
CA ALA A 165 -10.70 -0.71 -4.86
C ALA A 165 -10.38 -2.12 -4.33
N PRO A 166 -10.74 -3.19 -5.09
CA PRO A 166 -10.56 -4.56 -4.66
C PRO A 166 -9.14 -5.07 -4.86
N THR A 167 -8.77 -6.11 -4.11
CA THR A 167 -7.60 -6.94 -4.38
C THR A 167 -7.88 -7.86 -5.59
N PHE A 168 -6.85 -8.11 -6.39
CA PHE A 168 -6.94 -9.14 -7.43
C PHE A 168 -6.95 -10.55 -6.83
N ARG A 169 -7.55 -11.48 -7.59
CA ARG A 169 -7.50 -12.94 -7.36
C ARG A 169 -6.63 -13.58 -8.44
N GLY A 170 -6.13 -14.76 -8.16
CA GLY A 170 -5.29 -15.52 -9.11
C GLY A 170 -3.81 -15.18 -9.01
N ASN A 171 -3.08 -15.53 -10.05
CA ASN A 171 -1.63 -15.35 -10.14
C ASN A 171 -1.17 -15.25 -11.60
N ILE A 172 0.13 -15.06 -11.82
CA ILE A 172 0.73 -14.91 -13.17
C ILE A 172 0.54 -16.12 -14.10
N TYR A 173 0.21 -17.28 -13.56
CA TYR A 173 0.01 -18.53 -14.34
C TYR A 173 -1.46 -18.75 -14.70
N LYS A 174 -2.39 -18.39 -13.77
CA LYS A 174 -3.84 -18.57 -13.94
C LYS A 174 -4.56 -17.33 -14.46
N GLY A 175 -3.84 -16.21 -14.58
CA GLY A 175 -4.40 -14.90 -14.84
C GLY A 175 -4.89 -14.22 -13.57
N PHE A 176 -5.24 -12.93 -13.71
CA PHE A 176 -5.76 -12.12 -12.63
C PHE A 176 -7.24 -11.81 -12.87
N SER A 177 -8.05 -11.86 -11.81
CA SER A 177 -9.47 -11.50 -11.80
C SER A 177 -9.77 -10.64 -10.58
N ALA A 178 -10.88 -9.92 -10.60
CA ALA A 178 -11.48 -9.33 -9.41
C ALA A 178 -12.66 -10.19 -8.96
N ILE A 179 -13.09 -9.97 -7.73
CA ILE A 179 -14.36 -10.51 -7.25
C ILE A 179 -15.50 -9.86 -8.04
N GLU A 180 -16.57 -10.61 -8.28
CA GLU A 180 -17.74 -10.08 -8.95
C GLU A 180 -18.36 -8.98 -8.07
N PHE A 181 -18.67 -7.83 -8.68
CA PHE A 181 -19.23 -6.66 -8.01
C PHE A 181 -20.18 -5.96 -8.97
N ASP A 182 -21.46 -6.07 -8.68
CA ASP A 182 -22.52 -5.48 -9.52
C ASP A 182 -22.81 -4.04 -9.11
N ALA A 183 -22.04 -3.12 -9.70
CA ALA A 183 -22.19 -1.69 -9.48
C ALA A 183 -23.57 -1.15 -9.95
N LEU A 184 -24.16 -1.75 -11.00
CA LEU A 184 -25.48 -1.32 -11.50
C LEU A 184 -26.54 -1.61 -10.46
N LYS A 185 -26.54 -2.82 -9.89
CA LYS A 185 -27.48 -3.24 -8.83
C LYS A 185 -27.39 -2.34 -7.59
N ILE A 186 -26.19 -1.88 -7.22
CA ILE A 186 -26.00 -0.91 -6.13
C ILE A 186 -26.59 0.45 -6.51
N LEU A 187 -26.26 0.95 -7.72
CA LEU A 187 -26.70 2.27 -8.18
C LEU A 187 -28.21 2.36 -8.44
N GLU A 188 -28.89 1.24 -8.74
CA GLU A 188 -30.35 1.18 -8.87
C GLU A 188 -31.06 1.41 -7.53
N GLN A 189 -30.42 1.03 -6.41
CA GLN A 189 -30.96 1.17 -5.07
C GLN A 189 -30.55 2.46 -4.37
N LEU A 190 -29.53 3.17 -4.89
CA LEU A 190 -29.06 4.45 -4.38
C LEU A 190 -29.58 5.61 -5.25
N ASP A 191 -29.82 6.76 -4.65
CA ASP A 191 -30.26 7.94 -5.38
C ASP A 191 -29.22 8.44 -6.42
N SER A 192 -29.61 9.39 -7.26
CA SER A 192 -28.81 9.86 -8.40
C SER A 192 -27.56 10.66 -8.03
N GLN A 193 -27.36 10.98 -6.75
CA GLN A 193 -26.16 11.68 -6.31
C GLN A 193 -24.95 10.74 -6.12
N TYR A 194 -25.15 9.43 -6.01
CA TYR A 194 -24.06 8.49 -5.84
C TYR A 194 -23.38 8.14 -7.18
N VAL A 195 -22.06 8.10 -7.15
CA VAL A 195 -21.17 7.71 -8.25
C VAL A 195 -20.17 6.68 -7.75
N ILE A 196 -19.91 5.62 -8.53
CA ILE A 196 -18.92 4.60 -8.24
C ILE A 196 -17.68 4.85 -9.10
N LEU A 197 -16.55 5.04 -8.44
CA LEU A 197 -15.23 5.11 -9.05
C LEU A 197 -14.53 3.76 -8.90
N TYR A 198 -14.02 3.22 -10.00
CA TYR A 198 -13.25 1.98 -9.99
C TYR A 198 -11.75 2.25 -9.98
N LYS A 199 -11.06 1.63 -9.04
CA LYS A 199 -9.60 1.66 -8.93
C LYS A 199 -9.07 0.24 -8.78
N TYR A 200 -8.84 -0.43 -9.89
CA TYR A 200 -8.24 -1.76 -9.91
C TYR A 200 -6.72 -1.70 -9.73
N HIS A 201 -6.18 -2.80 -9.22
CA HIS A 201 -4.73 -3.00 -9.18
C HIS A 201 -4.16 -3.00 -10.61
N PRO A 202 -2.97 -2.40 -10.87
CA PRO A 202 -2.38 -2.35 -12.20
C PRO A 202 -2.23 -3.70 -12.92
N LEU A 203 -2.10 -4.80 -12.16
CA LEU A 203 -2.04 -6.16 -12.72
C LEU A 203 -3.34 -6.65 -13.35
N MET A 204 -4.47 -5.99 -13.09
CA MET A 204 -5.76 -6.36 -13.67
C MET A 204 -5.89 -5.99 -15.16
N GLY A 205 -4.98 -5.17 -15.69
CA GLY A 205 -5.00 -4.76 -17.10
C GLY A 205 -6.28 -4.00 -17.49
N ASN A 206 -6.80 -4.30 -18.68
CA ASN A 206 -8.00 -3.67 -19.24
C ASN A 206 -9.27 -4.42 -18.79
N TYR A 207 -9.72 -4.20 -17.57
CA TYR A 207 -11.02 -4.68 -17.14
C TYR A 207 -12.13 -3.80 -17.73
N GLN A 208 -13.13 -4.43 -18.37
CA GLN A 208 -14.28 -3.71 -18.93
C GLN A 208 -15.29 -3.43 -17.84
N LEU A 209 -15.61 -2.16 -17.65
CA LEU A 209 -16.65 -1.71 -16.73
C LEU A 209 -17.99 -1.62 -17.46
N PRO A 210 -19.12 -1.72 -16.73
CA PRO A 210 -20.43 -1.39 -17.28
C PRO A 210 -20.45 0.03 -17.86
N ASP A 211 -21.07 0.20 -19.03
CA ASP A 211 -21.28 1.52 -19.64
C ASP A 211 -22.44 2.24 -18.93
N HIS A 212 -22.10 3.08 -17.97
CA HIS A 212 -23.07 3.82 -17.18
C HIS A 212 -22.49 5.16 -16.71
N PRO A 213 -23.23 6.29 -16.80
CA PRO A 213 -22.68 7.64 -16.49
C PRO A 213 -22.25 7.83 -15.03
N ARG A 214 -22.70 6.98 -14.11
CA ARG A 214 -22.31 6.99 -12.70
C ARG A 214 -21.24 5.93 -12.34
N ILE A 215 -20.64 5.26 -13.34
CA ILE A 215 -19.54 4.31 -13.17
C ILE A 215 -18.34 4.83 -13.95
N ILE A 216 -17.25 5.12 -13.24
CA ILE A 216 -16.09 5.80 -13.84
C ILE A 216 -14.81 5.03 -13.53
N ASN A 217 -14.02 4.77 -14.59
CA ASN A 217 -12.69 4.18 -14.46
C ASN A 217 -11.66 5.23 -14.03
N MET A 218 -11.06 5.03 -12.87
CA MET A 218 -10.02 5.91 -12.30
C MET A 218 -8.68 5.20 -12.14
N ASN A 219 -8.42 4.14 -12.92
CA ASN A 219 -7.18 3.36 -12.80
C ASN A 219 -5.91 4.18 -13.05
N HIS A 220 -6.00 5.25 -13.82
CA HIS A 220 -4.88 6.14 -14.16
C HIS A 220 -4.61 7.22 -13.10
N GLU A 221 -5.56 7.45 -12.18
CA GLU A 221 -5.41 8.44 -11.11
C GLU A 221 -4.59 7.89 -9.93
N ASP A 222 -3.95 8.80 -9.21
CA ASP A 222 -3.30 8.47 -7.96
C ASP A 222 -4.32 8.08 -6.88
N THR A 223 -4.03 7.01 -6.14
CA THR A 223 -4.97 6.46 -5.16
C THR A 223 -5.19 7.39 -3.97
N HIS A 224 -4.12 7.99 -3.46
CA HIS A 224 -4.22 8.92 -2.34
C HIS A 224 -4.93 10.22 -2.76
N ALA A 225 -4.72 10.66 -4.00
CA ALA A 225 -5.49 11.77 -4.54
C ALA A 225 -7.00 11.46 -4.60
N LEU A 226 -7.39 10.24 -5.04
CA LEU A 226 -8.79 9.81 -5.05
C LEU A 226 -9.42 9.83 -3.66
N PHE A 227 -8.67 9.49 -2.61
CA PHE A 227 -9.16 9.55 -1.24
C PHE A 227 -9.64 10.94 -0.81
N SER A 228 -9.08 12.01 -1.41
CA SER A 228 -9.49 13.38 -1.12
C SER A 228 -10.96 13.65 -1.43
N ILE A 229 -11.51 12.98 -2.47
CA ILE A 229 -12.91 13.12 -2.91
C ILE A 229 -13.80 11.95 -2.50
N THR A 230 -13.24 10.86 -1.99
CA THR A 230 -13.99 9.64 -1.62
C THR A 230 -14.79 9.86 -0.35
N ASP A 231 -16.09 9.52 -0.38
CA ASP A 231 -16.97 9.50 0.79
C ASP A 231 -17.06 8.10 1.41
N TYR A 232 -17.07 7.06 0.58
CA TYR A 232 -17.11 5.65 1.00
C TYR A 232 -16.04 4.87 0.25
N LEU A 233 -15.16 4.17 0.97
CA LEU A 233 -14.29 3.15 0.37
C LEU A 233 -14.94 1.78 0.50
N ILE A 234 -15.11 1.08 -0.61
CA ILE A 234 -15.44 -0.34 -0.65
C ILE A 234 -14.19 -1.09 -1.09
N SER A 235 -13.72 -2.00 -0.26
CA SER A 235 -12.54 -2.82 -0.53
C SER A 235 -12.70 -4.20 0.12
N ASP A 236 -11.70 -5.04 -0.06
CA ASP A 236 -11.69 -6.40 0.50
C ASP A 236 -10.44 -6.61 1.39
N TYR A 237 -9.50 -7.44 0.97
CA TYR A 237 -8.26 -7.76 1.71
C TYR A 237 -7.08 -6.84 1.33
N SER A 238 -7.35 -5.73 0.69
CA SER A 238 -6.34 -4.78 0.25
C SER A 238 -5.76 -3.98 1.41
N SER A 239 -4.45 -3.79 1.40
CA SER A 239 -3.76 -2.92 2.38
C SER A 239 -4.12 -1.43 2.26
N ILE A 240 -4.72 -1.02 1.16
CA ILE A 240 -5.18 0.36 0.92
C ILE A 240 -6.16 0.86 1.99
N VAL A 241 -6.87 -0.08 2.66
CA VAL A 241 -7.81 0.26 3.73
C VAL A 241 -7.12 0.95 4.90
N PHE A 242 -5.88 0.57 5.21
CA PHE A 242 -5.11 1.22 6.28
C PHE A 242 -4.75 2.67 5.90
N ASP A 243 -4.32 2.91 4.66
CA ASP A 243 -4.07 4.28 4.17
C ASP A 243 -5.36 5.14 4.28
N TYR A 244 -6.51 4.58 3.92
CA TYR A 244 -7.80 5.27 3.99
C TYR A 244 -8.28 5.54 5.42
N MET A 245 -7.97 4.64 6.39
CA MET A 245 -8.32 4.83 7.81
C MET A 245 -7.71 6.10 8.41
N ILE A 246 -6.61 6.62 7.86
CA ILE A 246 -6.03 7.92 8.25
C ILE A 246 -7.06 9.03 8.17
N LEU A 247 -7.93 9.00 7.18
CA LEU A 247 -8.91 10.04 6.89
C LEU A 247 -10.17 9.97 7.77
N LYS A 248 -10.34 8.90 8.54
CA LYS A 248 -11.53 8.64 9.39
C LYS A 248 -12.84 8.80 8.61
N LYS A 249 -12.88 8.21 7.43
CA LYS A 249 -14.05 8.19 6.54
C LYS A 249 -14.67 6.80 6.46
N PRO A 250 -15.94 6.68 6.02
CA PRO A 250 -16.62 5.40 5.87
C PRO A 250 -15.88 4.37 5.03
N LEU A 251 -15.61 3.20 5.61
CA LEU A 251 -15.02 2.03 4.99
C LEU A 251 -15.99 0.87 5.10
N ILE A 252 -16.16 0.11 4.02
CA ILE A 252 -17.00 -1.09 3.94
C ILE A 252 -16.13 -2.21 3.34
N PHE A 253 -16.10 -3.36 3.99
CA PHE A 253 -15.47 -4.55 3.44
C PHE A 253 -16.50 -5.33 2.61
N PHE A 254 -16.15 -5.62 1.36
CA PHE A 254 -16.93 -6.51 0.49
C PHE A 254 -16.15 -7.80 0.26
N THR A 255 -16.56 -8.86 0.94
CA THR A 255 -15.80 -10.10 1.04
C THR A 255 -16.68 -11.34 0.91
N PRO A 256 -17.41 -11.53 -0.22
CA PRO A 256 -18.28 -12.68 -0.43
C PRO A 256 -17.53 -14.02 -0.42
N ASP A 257 -16.20 -14.01 -0.55
CA ASP A 257 -15.31 -15.17 -0.53
C ASP A 257 -14.49 -15.31 0.78
N LEU A 258 -14.91 -14.69 1.88
CA LEU A 258 -14.12 -14.58 3.13
C LEU A 258 -13.66 -15.93 3.68
N GLU A 259 -14.52 -16.95 3.69
CA GLU A 259 -14.16 -18.27 4.19
C GLU A 259 -13.07 -18.94 3.34
N GLU A 260 -13.25 -18.95 2.02
CA GLU A 260 -12.29 -19.53 1.07
C GLU A 260 -10.95 -18.79 1.11
N TYR A 261 -10.99 -17.46 1.15
CA TYR A 261 -9.81 -16.63 1.18
C TYR A 261 -9.01 -16.81 2.47
N SER A 262 -9.67 -16.87 3.61
CA SER A 262 -9.05 -17.07 4.92
C SER A 262 -8.38 -18.45 5.04
N GLN A 263 -8.98 -19.47 4.45
CA GLN A 263 -8.40 -20.83 4.43
C GLN A 263 -7.19 -20.95 3.49
N SER A 264 -7.15 -20.19 2.40
CA SER A 264 -6.13 -20.33 1.36
C SER A 264 -4.81 -19.63 1.72
N LEU A 265 -4.85 -18.39 2.18
CA LEU A 265 -3.66 -17.55 2.44
C LEU A 265 -3.46 -17.25 3.93
N GLY A 266 -4.53 -17.28 4.72
CA GLY A 266 -4.55 -16.82 6.10
C GLY A 266 -4.49 -15.30 6.21
N VAL A 267 -4.80 -14.79 7.40
CA VAL A 267 -4.84 -13.35 7.67
C VAL A 267 -3.96 -13.00 8.87
N PHE A 268 -3.37 -11.80 8.85
CA PHE A 268 -2.74 -11.18 10.01
C PHE A 268 -3.75 -10.39 10.84
N VAL A 269 -4.78 -9.84 10.18
CA VAL A 269 -5.82 -9.04 10.82
C VAL A 269 -7.17 -9.67 10.54
N ASN A 270 -7.91 -10.04 11.60
CA ASN A 270 -9.29 -10.44 11.47
C ASN A 270 -10.15 -9.19 11.21
N LEU A 271 -10.91 -9.18 10.10
CA LEU A 271 -11.74 -8.05 9.70
C LEU A 271 -12.81 -7.71 10.75
N GLU A 272 -13.36 -8.70 11.43
CA GLU A 272 -14.36 -8.50 12.49
C GLU A 272 -13.83 -7.60 13.62
N ASN A 273 -12.53 -7.71 13.93
CA ASN A 273 -11.90 -6.92 14.99
C ASN A 273 -11.72 -5.45 14.61
N LEU A 274 -11.85 -5.11 13.32
CA LEU A 274 -11.76 -3.73 12.84
C LEU A 274 -13.07 -2.96 13.08
N GLY A 275 -14.20 -3.69 13.23
CA GLY A 275 -15.48 -3.12 13.54
C GLY A 275 -16.10 -2.25 12.44
N TYR A 276 -15.62 -2.40 11.20
CA TYR A 276 -16.26 -1.83 10.01
C TYR A 276 -17.26 -2.83 9.42
N PRO A 277 -18.28 -2.37 8.66
CA PRO A 277 -19.22 -3.27 7.99
C PRO A 277 -18.50 -4.29 7.11
N ILE A 278 -18.87 -5.55 7.23
CA ILE A 278 -18.45 -6.66 6.36
C ILE A 278 -19.68 -7.10 5.60
N CYS A 279 -19.64 -6.99 4.27
CA CYS A 279 -20.74 -7.27 3.37
C CYS A 279 -20.40 -8.45 2.45
N TYR A 280 -21.38 -9.31 2.24
CA TYR A 280 -21.29 -10.50 1.40
C TYR A 280 -22.16 -10.39 0.13
N SER A 281 -22.98 -9.33 0.05
CA SER A 281 -23.84 -9.02 -1.10
C SER A 281 -23.94 -7.52 -1.35
N GLU A 282 -24.43 -7.14 -2.54
CA GLU A 282 -24.65 -5.74 -2.91
C GLU A 282 -25.75 -5.09 -2.07
N GLU A 283 -26.77 -5.85 -1.66
CA GLU A 283 -27.84 -5.37 -0.79
C GLU A 283 -27.32 -4.97 0.59
N GLU A 284 -26.36 -5.74 1.13
CA GLU A 284 -25.70 -5.42 2.40
C GLU A 284 -24.83 -4.17 2.27
N ILE A 285 -24.17 -3.96 1.12
CA ILE A 285 -23.43 -2.73 0.82
C ILE A 285 -24.37 -1.52 0.82
N VAL A 286 -25.50 -1.61 0.11
CA VAL A 286 -26.50 -0.53 0.05
C VAL A 286 -27.04 -0.22 1.45
N SER A 287 -27.39 -1.25 2.22
CA SER A 287 -27.83 -1.09 3.61
C SER A 287 -26.77 -0.40 4.47
N SER A 288 -25.50 -0.81 4.33
CA SER A 288 -24.39 -0.21 5.06
C SER A 288 -24.12 1.25 4.67
N ILE A 289 -24.30 1.62 3.41
CA ILE A 289 -24.18 3.02 2.97
C ILE A 289 -25.33 3.86 3.55
N CYS A 290 -26.57 3.37 3.48
CA CYS A 290 -27.77 4.10 3.95
C CYS A 290 -27.81 4.24 5.47
N GLN A 291 -27.25 3.28 6.21
CA GLN A 291 -27.32 3.18 7.66
C GLN A 291 -25.93 3.02 8.28
N TYR A 292 -24.94 3.80 7.80
CA TYR A 292 -23.57 3.69 8.30
C TYR A 292 -23.48 4.06 9.79
N GLN A 293 -23.10 3.07 10.62
CA GLN A 293 -23.17 3.18 12.07
C GLN A 293 -21.81 3.26 12.78
N VAL A 294 -20.68 3.17 12.05
CA VAL A 294 -19.35 3.26 12.67
C VAL A 294 -19.13 4.66 13.21
N SER A 295 -18.86 4.76 14.50
CA SER A 295 -18.69 6.07 15.15
C SER A 295 -17.33 6.70 14.80
N GLN A 296 -17.26 8.04 14.89
CA GLN A 296 -16.00 8.77 14.72
C GLN A 296 -14.94 8.30 15.73
N LYS A 297 -15.37 7.99 16.96
CA LYS A 297 -14.47 7.46 17.98
C LYS A 297 -13.86 6.11 17.56
N GLN A 298 -14.64 5.20 17.01
CA GLN A 298 -14.13 3.91 16.55
C GLN A 298 -13.14 4.07 15.39
N MET A 299 -13.42 4.96 14.43
CA MET A 299 -12.49 5.26 13.34
C MET A 299 -11.18 5.88 13.88
N GLU A 300 -11.26 6.68 14.94
CA GLU A 300 -10.10 7.24 15.62
C GLU A 300 -9.29 6.17 16.34
N ASP A 301 -9.95 5.30 17.10
CA ASP A 301 -9.31 4.17 17.80
C ASP A 301 -8.56 3.25 16.81
N MET A 302 -9.14 2.97 15.62
CA MET A 302 -8.48 2.19 14.57
C MET A 302 -7.27 2.93 13.97
N LYS A 303 -7.40 4.23 13.72
CA LYS A 303 -6.28 5.04 13.26
C LYS A 303 -5.14 5.05 14.30
N ASP A 304 -5.45 5.21 15.57
CA ASP A 304 -4.47 5.22 16.66
C ASP A 304 -3.78 3.85 16.85
N LEU A 305 -4.51 2.76 16.62
CA LEU A 305 -3.96 1.41 16.65
C LEU A 305 -2.90 1.19 15.57
N PHE A 306 -3.18 1.67 14.35
CA PHE A 306 -2.34 1.40 13.18
C PHE A 306 -1.32 2.48 12.88
N PHE A 307 -1.39 3.66 13.50
CA PHE A 307 -0.48 4.79 13.25
C PHE A 307 0.02 5.42 14.55
N THR A 308 1.26 5.12 14.92
CA THR A 308 1.91 5.71 16.10
C THR A 308 2.13 7.21 15.94
N TYR A 309 2.55 7.63 14.74
CA TYR A 309 2.77 9.03 14.39
C TYR A 309 1.73 9.47 13.36
N GLN A 310 1.18 10.67 13.57
CA GLN A 310 0.07 11.22 12.77
C GLN A 310 0.34 12.67 12.36
N ASP A 311 1.60 13.00 12.18
CA ASP A 311 2.11 14.36 11.97
C ASP A 311 2.58 14.64 10.53
N GLY A 312 2.62 13.60 9.68
CA GLY A 312 3.10 13.75 8.30
C GLY A 312 4.61 13.88 8.17
N GLU A 313 5.37 13.46 9.19
CA GLU A 313 6.84 13.60 9.26
C GLU A 313 7.56 12.25 9.16
N SER A 314 6.93 11.24 8.55
CA SER A 314 7.54 9.89 8.46
C SER A 314 8.80 9.91 7.61
N THR A 315 8.81 10.64 6.50
CA THR A 315 9.98 10.79 5.61
C THR A 315 11.16 11.35 6.40
N THR A 316 10.96 12.42 7.14
CA THR A 316 12.01 13.05 7.98
C THR A 316 12.55 12.08 9.02
N ARG A 317 11.69 11.27 9.67
CA ARG A 317 12.14 10.26 10.65
C ARG A 317 12.97 9.15 10.00
N VAL A 318 12.58 8.71 8.81
CA VAL A 318 13.35 7.69 8.05
C VAL A 318 14.72 8.22 7.68
N ILE A 319 14.81 9.45 7.19
CA ILE A 319 16.10 10.10 6.84
C ILE A 319 16.99 10.22 8.08
N ARG A 320 16.50 10.73 9.20
CA ARG A 320 17.26 10.80 10.46
C ARG A 320 17.73 9.43 10.93
N PHE A 321 16.92 8.40 10.77
CA PHE A 321 17.35 7.04 11.07
C PHE A 321 18.51 6.61 10.19
N MET A 322 18.47 6.88 8.88
CA MET A 322 19.56 6.57 7.95
C MET A 322 20.83 7.32 8.29
N GLU A 323 20.75 8.60 8.63
CA GLU A 323 21.86 9.44 9.09
C GLU A 323 22.52 8.85 10.34
N SER A 324 21.71 8.41 11.30
CA SER A 324 22.22 7.78 12.54
C SER A 324 23.03 6.50 12.27
N ILE A 325 22.63 5.70 11.28
CA ILE A 325 23.37 4.50 10.86
C ILE A 325 24.76 4.88 10.31
N ILE A 326 24.83 5.93 9.49
CA ILE A 326 26.07 6.39 8.87
C ILE A 326 27.02 6.95 9.93
N GLN A 327 26.51 7.77 10.86
CA GLN A 327 27.30 8.37 11.93
C GLN A 327 27.87 7.31 12.88
N THR A 328 27.06 6.35 13.30
CA THR A 328 27.50 5.28 14.20
C THR A 328 28.65 4.45 13.61
N LYS A 329 28.65 4.20 12.30
CA LYS A 329 29.72 3.46 11.62
C LYS A 329 30.99 4.27 11.41
N ASN A 330 30.92 5.60 11.41
CA ASN A 330 32.13 6.45 11.29
C ASN A 330 32.93 6.54 12.60
N ILE A 331 32.35 6.13 13.74
CA ILE A 331 33.03 6.11 15.05
C ILE A 331 33.92 4.87 15.22
N PHE A 332 33.70 3.82 14.43
CA PHE A 332 34.41 2.53 14.53
C PHE A 332 35.45 2.30 13.41
N HIS A 333 35.75 3.33 12.61
CA HIS A 333 36.83 3.38 11.64
C HIS A 333 37.79 4.54 11.95
#